data_5a3f9424b5252483194481b9280ce639
#
_entry.id   5a3f9424b5252483194481b9280ce639
#
_cell.length_a   1.000
_cell.length_b   1.000
_cell.length_c   1.000
_cell.angle_alpha   90.00
_cell.angle_beta   90.00
_cell.angle_gamma   90.00
#
_symmetry.space_group_name_H-M   'P 1'
#
loop_
_entity.id
_entity.type
_entity.pdbx_description
1 polymer ?
#
loop_
_entity_poly.entity_id
_entity_poly.type
_entity_poly.pdbx_seq_one_letter_code
_entity_poly.pdbx_strand_id
1 'polypeptide(L)' 'MIEYQNYITIESGKRSGKPCIRGLRITVYDVLNMLADGMSFEEVIVDFPKLTKDDILACLSYAAEREHRRTLLSA' A
#
# COMPACT_ATOMS: atom_id res chain seq x y z
N MET A 1 -7.69 -11.10 -8.35
CA MET A 1 -7.21 -10.14 -7.34
C MET A 1 -5.69 -10.24 -7.23
N ILE A 2 -5.01 -9.11 -7.06
CA ILE A 2 -3.55 -9.10 -6.99
C ILE A 2 -3.06 -9.73 -5.69
N GLU A 3 -1.95 -10.45 -5.78
CA GLU A 3 -1.29 -11.04 -4.61
C GLU A 3 -0.43 -9.97 -3.95
N TYR A 4 -0.97 -9.22 -3.02
CA TYR A 4 -0.26 -8.08 -2.43
C TYR A 4 1.03 -8.50 -1.72
N GLN A 5 1.13 -9.75 -1.28
CA GLN A 5 2.33 -10.26 -0.59
C GLN A 5 3.58 -10.16 -1.47
N ASN A 6 3.42 -10.13 -2.79
CA ASN A 6 4.53 -10.00 -3.71
C ASN A 6 5.01 -8.54 -3.85
N TYR A 7 4.25 -7.59 -3.31
CA TYR A 7 4.50 -6.17 -3.48
C TYR A 7 4.77 -5.43 -2.17
N ILE A 8 4.30 -5.97 -1.05
CA ILE A 8 4.37 -5.30 0.24
C ILE A 8 5.40 -6.00 1.11
N THR A 9 6.36 -5.24 1.65
CA THR A 9 7.39 -5.76 2.54
C THR A 9 7.37 -5.03 3.86
N ILE A 10 7.73 -5.73 4.92
CA ILE A 10 7.86 -5.14 6.25
C ILE A 10 9.27 -5.45 6.72
N GLU A 11 10.08 -4.40 6.88
CA GLU A 11 11.48 -4.56 7.26
C GLU A 11 11.77 -3.74 8.50
N SER A 12 12.37 -4.38 9.48
CA SER A 12 12.82 -3.73 10.69
C SER A 12 13.76 -2.57 10.32
N GLY A 13 13.54 -1.41 10.91
CA GLY A 13 14.38 -0.25 10.67
C GLY A 13 14.06 0.56 9.41
N LYS A 14 13.18 0.05 8.55
CA LYS A 14 12.74 0.81 7.37
C LYS A 14 11.37 1.39 7.65
N ARG A 15 11.29 2.71 7.64
CA ARG A 15 10.06 3.45 7.94
C ARG A 15 9.42 2.95 9.24
N SER A 16 10.26 2.64 10.25
CA SER A 16 9.85 2.17 11.57
C SER A 16 9.07 0.86 11.50
N GLY A 17 9.41 -0.01 10.56
CA GLY A 17 8.76 -1.31 10.41
C GLY A 17 7.39 -1.26 9.77
N LYS A 18 7.01 -0.14 9.16
CA LYS A 18 5.72 -0.03 8.48
C LYS A 18 5.74 -0.78 7.14
N PRO A 19 4.59 -1.29 6.70
CA PRO A 19 4.51 -1.94 5.38
C PRO A 19 4.92 -0.97 4.27
N CYS A 20 5.88 -1.40 3.45
CA CYS A 20 6.42 -0.61 2.34
C CYS A 20 6.26 -1.37 1.04
N ILE A 21 6.38 -0.65 -0.08
CA ILE A 21 6.22 -1.22 -1.40
C ILE A 21 7.58 -1.70 -1.92
N ARG A 22 7.71 -3.00 -2.13
CA ARG A 22 8.88 -3.65 -2.76
C ARG A 22 10.21 -3.18 -2.19
N GLY A 23 10.30 -3.00 -0.86
CA GLY A 23 11.53 -2.54 -0.23
C GLY A 23 11.86 -1.06 -0.44
N LEU A 24 10.99 -0.31 -1.10
CA LEU A 24 11.13 1.14 -1.21
C LEU A 24 10.76 1.81 0.11
N ARG A 25 11.09 3.10 0.24
CA ARG A 25 10.72 3.86 1.44
C ARG A 25 9.35 4.52 1.32
N ILE A 26 8.51 4.00 0.44
CA ILE A 26 7.13 4.45 0.24
C ILE A 26 6.24 3.44 0.95
N THR A 27 5.47 3.90 1.93
CA THR A 27 4.60 3.00 2.70
C THR A 27 3.25 2.83 2.03
N VAL A 28 2.57 1.74 2.40
CA VAL A 28 1.17 1.55 2.01
C VAL A 28 0.34 2.74 2.48
N TYR A 29 0.59 3.23 3.69
CA TYR A 29 -0.12 4.38 4.23
C TYR A 29 0.05 5.62 3.34
N ASP A 30 1.28 5.87 2.86
CA ASP A 30 1.55 7.01 1.98
C ASP A 30 0.67 6.95 0.73
N VAL A 31 0.60 5.77 0.09
CA VAL A 31 -0.20 5.59 -1.12
C VAL A 31 -1.68 5.77 -0.83
N LEU A 32 -2.17 5.14 0.23
CA LEU A 32 -3.59 5.24 0.59
C LEU A 32 -3.96 6.69 0.89
N ASN A 33 -3.08 7.43 1.55
CA ASN A 33 -3.34 8.82 1.89
C ASN A 33 -3.43 9.70 0.64
N MET A 34 -2.56 9.46 -0.35
CA MET A 34 -2.64 10.19 -1.61
C MET A 34 -3.96 9.93 -2.33
N LEU A 35 -4.40 8.67 -2.36
CA LEU A 35 -5.68 8.32 -2.97
C LEU A 35 -6.84 8.95 -2.21
N ALA A 36 -6.76 8.96 -0.88
CA ALA A 36 -7.79 9.58 -0.04
C ALA A 36 -7.89 11.09 -0.28
N ASP A 37 -6.78 11.70 -0.66
CA ASP A 37 -6.75 13.13 -1.00
C ASP A 37 -7.29 13.42 -2.40
N GLY A 38 -7.71 12.39 -3.12
CA GLY A 38 -8.32 12.54 -4.43
C GLY A 38 -7.38 12.41 -5.62
N MET A 39 -6.13 12.00 -5.38
CA MET A 39 -5.20 11.78 -6.49
C MET A 39 -5.60 10.55 -7.30
N SER A 40 -5.46 10.64 -8.62
CA SER A 40 -5.63 9.49 -9.49
C SER A 40 -4.39 8.59 -9.42
N PHE A 41 -4.52 7.36 -9.94
CA PHE A 41 -3.37 6.45 -10.04
C PHE A 41 -2.25 7.11 -10.84
N GLU A 42 -2.61 7.76 -11.95
CA GLU A 42 -1.64 8.43 -12.82
C GLU A 42 -0.90 9.54 -12.08
N GLU A 43 -1.63 10.32 -11.28
CA GLU A 43 -1.00 11.40 -10.51
C GLU A 43 -0.04 10.86 -9.46
N VAL A 44 -0.41 9.77 -8.80
CA VAL A 44 0.49 9.12 -7.84
C VAL A 44 1.77 8.67 -8.52
N ILE A 45 1.66 8.06 -9.70
CA ILE A 45 2.82 7.56 -10.45
C ILE A 45 3.68 8.71 -10.96
N VAL A 46 3.09 9.85 -11.33
CA VAL A 46 3.86 11.02 -11.73
C VAL A 46 4.72 11.51 -10.56
N ASP A 47 4.18 11.55 -9.35
CA ASP A 47 4.92 12.00 -8.17
C ASP A 47 5.94 10.96 -7.70
N PHE A 48 5.65 9.69 -7.89
CA PHE A 48 6.50 8.58 -7.47
C PHE A 48 6.70 7.61 -8.63
N PRO A 49 7.61 7.95 -9.57
CA PRO A 49 7.75 7.17 -10.81
C PRO A 49 8.18 5.71 -10.63
N LYS A 50 8.68 5.35 -9.44
CA LYS A 50 9.03 3.95 -9.14
C LYS A 50 7.82 3.09 -8.86
N LEU A 51 6.66 3.70 -8.63
CA LEU A 51 5.43 2.96 -8.40
C LEU A 51 4.78 2.58 -9.73
N THR A 52 4.13 1.42 -9.71
CA THR A 52 3.34 0.95 -10.85
C THR A 52 1.87 0.88 -10.43
N LYS A 53 0.99 0.72 -11.42
CA LYS A 53 -0.42 0.52 -11.13
C LYS A 53 -0.63 -0.70 -10.23
N ASP A 54 0.12 -1.77 -10.47
CA ASP A 54 0.01 -2.98 -9.65
C ASP A 54 0.43 -2.72 -8.20
N ASP A 55 1.43 -1.86 -7.98
CA ASP A 55 1.81 -1.47 -6.62
C ASP A 55 0.65 -0.80 -5.89
N ILE A 56 -0.08 0.08 -6.58
CA ILE A 56 -1.24 0.78 -6.00
C ILE A 56 -2.35 -0.22 -5.71
N LEU A 57 -2.64 -1.12 -6.65
CA LEU A 57 -3.65 -2.16 -6.44
C LEU A 57 -3.28 -3.05 -5.26
N ALA A 58 -1.99 -3.35 -5.10
CA ALA A 58 -1.52 -4.14 -3.97
C ALA A 58 -1.78 -3.42 -2.64
N CYS A 59 -1.59 -2.11 -2.60
CA CYS A 59 -1.89 -1.32 -1.40
C CYS A 59 -3.36 -1.38 -1.05
N LEU A 60 -4.24 -1.27 -2.05
CA LEU A 60 -5.68 -1.35 -1.84
C LEU A 60 -6.08 -2.74 -1.35
N SER A 61 -5.50 -3.78 -1.94
CA SER A 61 -5.77 -5.15 -1.56
C SER A 61 -5.31 -5.43 -0.12
N TYR A 62 -4.14 -4.92 0.24
CA TYR A 62 -3.62 -5.03 1.59
C TYR A 62 -4.57 -4.36 2.60
N ALA A 63 -5.04 -3.16 2.29
CA ALA A 63 -5.94 -2.43 3.17
C ALA A 63 -7.27 -3.17 3.31
N ALA A 64 -7.80 -3.71 2.21
CA ALA A 64 -9.05 -4.45 2.24
C ALA A 64 -8.94 -5.70 3.11
N GLU A 65 -7.83 -6.41 3.03
CA GLU A 65 -7.60 -7.61 3.84
C GLU A 65 -7.53 -7.26 5.33
N ARG A 66 -6.84 -6.19 5.68
CA ARG A 66 -6.74 -5.77 7.07
C ARG A 66 -8.10 -5.37 7.62
N GLU A 67 -8.90 -4.67 6.86
CA GLU A 67 -10.23 -4.26 7.30
C GLU A 67 -11.15 -5.48 7.45
N HIS A 68 -11.02 -6.44 6.55
CA HIS A 68 -11.78 -7.71 6.64
C HIS A 68 -11.44 -8.46 7.93
N ARG A 69 -10.14 -8.55 8.27
CA ARG A 69 -9.70 -9.22 9.49
C ARG A 69 -10.23 -8.52 10.74
N ARG A 70 -10.22 -7.20 10.74
CA ARG A 70 -10.73 -6.43 11.87
C ARG A 70 -12.22 -6.69 12.07
N THR A 71 -12.97 -6.75 10.98
CA THR A 71 -14.40 -7.05 11.03
C THR A 71 -14.66 -8.42 11.64
N LEU A 72 -13.89 -9.44 11.22
CA LEU A 72 -14.02 -10.79 11.75
C LEU A 72 -13.70 -10.85 13.24
N LEU A 73 -12.68 -10.11 13.67
CA LEU A 73 -12.28 -10.08 15.08
C LEU A 73 -13.25 -9.30 15.95
N SER A 74 -13.95 -8.34 15.37
CA SER A 74 -14.88 -7.48 16.10
C SER A 74 -16.28 -8.06 16.19
N ALA A 75 -16.59 -9.03 15.33
CA ALA A 75 -17.90 -9.69 15.34
C ALA A 75 -17.98 -10.71 16.46
#